data_8d1de2ad6fcbfae6684407c8b2c288aa
#
_entry.id   8d1de2ad6fcbfae6684407c8b2c288aa
#
_cell.length_a   1.000
_cell.length_b   1.000
_cell.length_c   1.000
_cell.angle_alpha   90.00
_cell.angle_beta   90.00
_cell.angle_gamma   90.00
#
_symmetry.space_group_name_H-M   'P 1'
#
loop_
_entity.id
_entity.type
_entity.pdbx_description
1 polymer ?
#
loop_
_entity_poly.entity_id
_entity_poly.type
_entity_poly.pdbx_seq_one_letter_code
_entity_poly.pdbx_strand_id
1 'polypeptide(L)'
;VSSKYDKENNGSNVGGIAGQFGKVNAAANSIVNCTNTGNVKSNGYNVGGIVGQFIGEKIENCINKAEISGGVENGYGQLGGIVGQLKTGFVINSKNRGNIVSRGTVNGGIVGITNTKSNVKIEKCVNIGTVQGQEGVIGGICGGILADSSTIIKNCYNLGNIIGETSNVSDFGGIVAGINQGFS
;
A
#
# COMPACT_ATOMS: atom_id res chain seq x y z
N VAL A 1 -2.80 -15.98 -1.00
CA VAL A 1 -2.77 -15.78 0.46
C VAL A 1 -4.10 -15.20 0.89
N SER A 2 -4.69 -15.73 1.93
CA SER A 2 -5.92 -15.18 2.52
C SER A 2 -5.80 -15.13 4.04
N SER A 3 -6.37 -14.11 4.65
CA SER A 3 -6.57 -14.05 6.11
C SER A 3 -7.95 -13.48 6.40
N LYS A 4 -8.53 -13.88 7.56
CA LYS A 4 -9.74 -13.27 8.10
C LYS A 4 -9.33 -12.33 9.24
N TYR A 5 -9.97 -11.17 9.29
CA TYR A 5 -9.85 -10.26 10.40
C TYR A 5 -10.63 -10.81 11.60
N ASP A 6 -10.00 -10.82 12.76
CA ASP A 6 -10.66 -11.05 14.04
C ASP A 6 -10.63 -9.74 14.81
N LYS A 7 -11.81 -9.28 15.28
CA LYS A 7 -11.94 -8.02 16.02
C LYS A 7 -11.10 -7.96 17.30
N GLU A 8 -10.70 -9.11 17.83
CA GLU A 8 -9.89 -9.21 19.04
C GLU A 8 -8.37 -9.07 18.78
N ASN A 9 -7.92 -9.25 17.53
CA ASN A 9 -6.52 -9.10 17.12
C ASN A 9 -6.34 -7.87 16.25
N ASN A 10 -6.02 -6.74 16.87
CA ASN A 10 -5.72 -5.48 16.21
C ASN A 10 -4.64 -5.63 15.13
N GLY A 11 -5.06 -5.75 13.86
CA GLY A 11 -4.24 -5.46 12.72
C GLY A 11 -3.40 -6.60 12.15
N SER A 12 -3.96 -7.35 11.21
CA SER A 12 -3.16 -8.27 10.39
C SER A 12 -2.41 -7.51 9.30
N ASN A 13 -1.11 -7.81 9.19
CA ASN A 13 -0.32 -7.43 8.03
C ASN A 13 -0.32 -8.60 7.05
N VAL A 14 -0.75 -8.39 5.82
CA VAL A 14 -0.85 -9.44 4.81
C VAL A 14 -0.18 -9.03 3.51
N GLY A 15 0.68 -9.88 2.99
CA GLY A 15 1.36 -9.67 1.72
C GLY A 15 1.54 -10.96 0.94
N GLY A 16 1.66 -10.83 -0.36
CA GLY A 16 1.88 -11.98 -1.24
C GLY A 16 3.21 -12.70 -0.99
N ILE A 17 4.22 -11.96 -0.48
CA ILE A 17 5.55 -12.49 -0.12
C ILE A 17 5.73 -12.51 1.41
N ALA A 18 5.39 -11.40 2.08
CA ALA A 18 5.52 -11.32 3.54
C ALA A 18 4.39 -10.48 4.15
N GLY A 19 3.83 -10.91 5.28
CA GLY A 19 2.87 -10.10 6.04
C GLY A 19 3.55 -8.85 6.59
N GLN A 20 4.57 -9.04 7.41
CA GLN A 20 5.46 -7.98 7.92
C GLN A 20 6.91 -8.34 7.60
N PHE A 21 7.68 -7.33 7.20
CA PHE A 21 9.10 -7.51 6.92
C PHE A 21 9.92 -6.41 7.59
N GLY A 22 10.89 -6.85 8.40
CA GLY A 22 11.78 -5.98 9.14
C GLY A 22 11.27 -5.57 10.53
N LYS A 23 12.15 -4.90 11.27
CA LYS A 23 11.93 -4.43 12.64
C LYS A 23 12.67 -3.10 12.84
N VAL A 24 12.10 -2.21 13.65
CA VAL A 24 12.77 -0.97 14.07
C VAL A 24 14.13 -1.30 14.72
N ASN A 25 15.16 -0.56 14.37
CA ASN A 25 16.53 -0.73 14.86
C ASN A 25 17.21 -2.07 14.51
N ALA A 26 16.70 -2.79 13.52
CA ALA A 26 17.36 -3.96 12.97
C ALA A 26 18.31 -3.58 11.82
N ALA A 27 19.16 -4.53 11.42
CA ALA A 27 19.98 -4.37 10.22
C ALA A 27 19.14 -4.06 8.98
N ALA A 28 19.75 -3.43 7.99
CA ALA A 28 19.10 -3.07 6.74
C ALA A 28 18.60 -4.33 6.01
N ASN A 29 17.29 -4.53 6.02
CA ASN A 29 16.63 -5.65 5.36
C ASN A 29 15.99 -5.19 4.05
N SER A 30 16.06 -6.01 3.02
CA SER A 30 15.55 -5.69 1.68
C SER A 30 14.74 -6.83 1.09
N ILE A 31 13.72 -6.49 0.29
CA ILE A 31 12.97 -7.40 -0.58
C ILE A 31 13.34 -7.05 -2.02
N VAL A 32 13.98 -7.95 -2.73
CA VAL A 32 14.53 -7.66 -4.06
C VAL A 32 14.15 -8.74 -5.07
N ASN A 33 13.80 -8.34 -6.29
CA ASN A 33 13.53 -9.22 -7.43
C ASN A 33 12.39 -10.24 -7.16
N CYS A 34 11.39 -9.88 -6.36
CA CYS A 34 10.28 -10.76 -6.02
C CYS A 34 9.06 -10.53 -6.91
N THR A 35 8.36 -11.60 -7.25
CA THR A 35 7.12 -11.53 -8.01
C THR A 35 6.00 -12.26 -7.27
N ASN A 36 4.88 -11.58 -7.06
CA ASN A 36 3.64 -12.20 -6.61
C ASN A 36 2.70 -12.43 -7.80
N THR A 37 2.21 -13.67 -7.94
CA THR A 37 1.21 -14.06 -8.95
C THR A 37 -0.07 -14.61 -8.32
N GLY A 38 -0.10 -14.81 -7.01
CA GLY A 38 -1.24 -15.34 -6.29
C GLY A 38 -2.07 -14.23 -5.64
N ASN A 39 -3.38 -14.25 -5.81
CA ASN A 39 -4.28 -13.26 -5.23
C ASN A 39 -4.10 -13.11 -3.72
N VAL A 40 -4.18 -11.86 -3.26
CA VAL A 40 -4.10 -11.52 -1.83
C VAL A 40 -5.48 -11.01 -1.41
N LYS A 41 -6.14 -11.78 -0.55
CA LYS A 41 -7.46 -11.43 -0.01
C LYS A 41 -7.41 -11.34 1.50
N SER A 42 -7.74 -10.20 2.06
CA SER A 42 -7.65 -10.00 3.51
C SER A 42 -8.53 -8.86 4.01
N ASN A 43 -9.16 -9.08 5.14
CA ASN A 43 -9.79 -8.02 5.91
C ASN A 43 -8.82 -7.39 6.94
N GLY A 44 -7.51 -7.56 6.77
CA GLY A 44 -6.49 -6.97 7.64
C GLY A 44 -6.27 -5.49 7.40
N TYR A 45 -5.49 -4.86 8.28
CA TYR A 45 -5.20 -3.42 8.21
C TYR A 45 -4.22 -3.06 7.10
N ASN A 46 -3.10 -3.79 6.98
CA ASN A 46 -2.08 -3.49 5.98
C ASN A 46 -2.00 -4.63 4.99
N VAL A 47 -2.46 -4.40 3.78
CA VAL A 47 -2.50 -5.41 2.73
C VAL A 47 -1.67 -4.96 1.54
N GLY A 48 -0.68 -5.75 1.16
CA GLY A 48 0.18 -5.43 0.02
C GLY A 48 0.38 -6.61 -0.93
N GLY A 49 0.57 -6.33 -2.19
CA GLY A 49 0.84 -7.37 -3.18
C GLY A 49 2.16 -8.09 -2.94
N ILE A 50 3.14 -7.40 -2.37
CA ILE A 50 4.42 -7.96 -1.95
C ILE A 50 4.48 -8.05 -0.42
N VAL A 51 4.26 -6.95 0.29
CA VAL A 51 4.36 -6.94 1.75
C VAL A 51 3.27 -6.08 2.39
N GLY A 52 2.66 -6.58 3.46
CA GLY A 52 1.65 -5.83 4.22
C GLY A 52 2.25 -4.62 4.91
N GLN A 53 3.26 -4.81 5.76
CA GLN A 53 3.98 -3.75 6.44
C GLN A 53 5.50 -3.89 6.24
N PHE A 54 6.15 -2.83 5.82
CA PHE A 54 7.60 -2.80 5.59
C PHE A 54 8.32 -1.84 6.53
N ILE A 55 9.38 -2.36 7.18
CA ILE A 55 10.33 -1.64 8.03
C ILE A 55 11.73 -2.11 7.64
N GLY A 56 12.37 -1.43 6.72
CA GLY A 56 13.65 -1.90 6.19
C GLY A 56 14.35 -0.85 5.36
N GLU A 57 15.30 -1.31 4.55
CA GLU A 57 16.07 -0.45 3.65
C GLU A 57 15.32 -0.22 2.35
N LYS A 58 14.99 -1.31 1.62
CA LYS A 58 14.35 -1.16 0.30
C LYS A 58 13.52 -2.36 -0.14
N ILE A 59 12.52 -2.06 -0.96
CA ILE A 59 11.83 -2.99 -1.85
C ILE A 59 12.21 -2.60 -3.26
N GLU A 60 12.85 -3.48 -4.00
CA GLU A 60 13.41 -3.14 -5.30
C GLU A 60 13.12 -4.21 -6.35
N ASN A 61 12.80 -3.79 -7.59
CA ASN A 61 12.53 -4.66 -8.73
C ASN A 61 11.43 -5.70 -8.45
N CYS A 62 10.43 -5.35 -7.64
CA CYS A 62 9.35 -6.25 -7.28
C CYS A 62 8.12 -6.05 -8.16
N ILE A 63 7.42 -7.13 -8.47
CA ILE A 63 6.24 -7.10 -9.35
C ILE A 63 5.07 -7.81 -8.67
N ASN A 64 3.96 -7.10 -8.50
CA ASN A 64 2.68 -7.73 -8.22
C ASN A 64 1.89 -7.88 -9.53
N LYS A 65 1.45 -9.10 -9.83
CA LYS A 65 0.60 -9.43 -10.99
C LYS A 65 -0.81 -9.85 -10.59
N ALA A 66 -1.04 -10.02 -9.31
CA ALA A 66 -2.25 -10.58 -8.77
C ALA A 66 -3.19 -9.52 -8.20
N GLU A 67 -4.48 -9.83 -8.14
CA GLU A 67 -5.46 -8.99 -7.47
C GLU A 67 -5.21 -8.92 -5.97
N ILE A 68 -5.41 -7.72 -5.43
CA ILE A 68 -5.44 -7.47 -4.00
C ILE A 68 -6.85 -7.03 -3.65
N SER A 69 -7.50 -7.76 -2.74
CA SER A 69 -8.86 -7.42 -2.33
C SER A 69 -9.05 -7.49 -0.82
N GLY A 70 -9.90 -6.60 -0.31
CA GLY A 70 -10.24 -6.59 1.11
C GLY A 70 -10.19 -5.22 1.75
N GLY A 71 -9.57 -5.16 2.94
CA GLY A 71 -9.65 -4.01 3.84
C GLY A 71 -10.80 -4.13 4.83
N VAL A 72 -10.79 -3.31 5.86
CA VAL A 72 -11.81 -3.29 6.92
C VAL A 72 -12.89 -2.29 6.53
N GLU A 73 -14.11 -2.77 6.41
CA GLU A 73 -15.28 -1.91 6.18
C GLU A 73 -15.51 -1.01 7.41
N ASN A 74 -15.73 0.28 7.20
CA ASN A 74 -15.81 1.29 8.26
C ASN A 74 -14.61 1.32 9.21
N GLY A 75 -13.41 1.00 8.72
CA GLY A 75 -12.21 0.90 9.52
C GLY A 75 -10.91 1.24 8.76
N TYR A 76 -9.82 1.27 9.50
CA TYR A 76 -8.50 1.64 8.98
C TYR A 76 -7.87 0.51 8.15
N GLY A 77 -8.25 0.40 6.88
CA GLY A 77 -7.60 -0.51 5.94
C GLY A 77 -6.67 0.24 5.00
N GLN A 78 -5.45 -0.25 4.83
CA GLN A 78 -4.43 0.33 3.95
C GLN A 78 -4.02 -0.70 2.92
N LEU A 79 -4.40 -0.48 1.67
CA LEU A 79 -4.08 -1.38 0.59
C LEU A 79 -3.08 -0.74 -0.38
N GLY A 80 -2.04 -1.50 -0.71
CA GLY A 80 -1.04 -1.06 -1.70
C GLY A 80 -0.67 -2.17 -2.68
N GLY A 81 -0.50 -1.83 -3.92
CA GLY A 81 -0.13 -2.80 -4.95
C GLY A 81 1.20 -3.52 -4.69
N ILE A 82 2.11 -2.85 -3.99
CA ILE A 82 3.38 -3.40 -3.52
C ILE A 82 3.39 -3.47 -1.99
N VAL A 83 3.09 -2.37 -1.31
CA VAL A 83 3.19 -2.23 0.16
C VAL A 83 1.91 -1.66 0.72
N GLY A 84 1.30 -2.30 1.72
CA GLY A 84 0.17 -1.73 2.46
C GLY A 84 0.60 -0.52 3.28
N GLN A 85 1.57 -0.68 4.18
CA GLN A 85 2.16 0.39 4.98
C GLN A 85 3.68 0.42 4.86
N LEU A 86 4.22 1.53 4.38
CA LEU A 86 5.66 1.80 4.30
C LEU A 86 6.09 2.63 5.52
N LYS A 87 6.70 1.99 6.51
CA LYS A 87 7.16 2.68 7.73
C LYS A 87 8.52 3.32 7.55
N THR A 88 9.43 2.67 6.86
CA THR A 88 10.78 3.19 6.57
C THR A 88 11.27 2.66 5.23
N GLY A 89 12.29 3.29 4.68
CA GLY A 89 13.00 2.80 3.50
C GLY A 89 12.38 3.22 2.17
N PHE A 90 12.72 2.50 1.13
CA PHE A 90 12.46 2.90 -0.24
C PHE A 90 11.70 1.83 -1.02
N VAL A 91 10.79 2.26 -1.90
CA VAL A 91 10.20 1.39 -2.93
C VAL A 91 10.71 1.88 -4.27
N ILE A 92 11.51 1.05 -4.95
CA ILE A 92 12.24 1.45 -6.14
C ILE A 92 11.96 0.47 -7.28
N ASN A 93 11.81 1.00 -8.50
CA ASN A 93 11.71 0.22 -9.73
C ASN A 93 10.73 -0.95 -9.65
N SER A 94 9.63 -0.75 -8.93
CA SER A 94 8.64 -1.80 -8.67
C SER A 94 7.33 -1.51 -9.41
N LYS A 95 6.61 -2.58 -9.74
CA LYS A 95 5.44 -2.49 -10.61
C LYS A 95 4.24 -3.24 -10.05
N ASN A 96 3.11 -2.57 -10.00
CA ASN A 96 1.82 -3.21 -9.79
C ASN A 96 1.07 -3.37 -11.12
N ARG A 97 0.65 -4.60 -11.42
CA ARG A 97 -0.20 -4.96 -12.56
C ARG A 97 -1.54 -5.52 -12.14
N GLY A 98 -1.68 -5.87 -10.88
CA GLY A 98 -2.92 -6.40 -10.31
C GLY A 98 -3.88 -5.28 -9.94
N ASN A 99 -5.15 -5.56 -10.01
CA ASN A 99 -6.17 -4.64 -9.52
C ASN A 99 -6.21 -4.63 -7.98
N ILE A 100 -6.59 -3.49 -7.44
CA ILE A 100 -6.86 -3.32 -6.02
C ILE A 100 -8.35 -3.05 -5.87
N VAL A 101 -9.03 -3.88 -5.10
CA VAL A 101 -10.46 -3.76 -4.78
C VAL A 101 -10.61 -3.64 -3.28
N SER A 102 -10.81 -2.41 -2.81
CA SER A 102 -10.69 -2.07 -1.40
C SER A 102 -12.01 -1.66 -0.75
N ARG A 103 -12.21 -2.12 0.49
CA ARG A 103 -13.15 -1.56 1.47
C ARG A 103 -12.45 -0.70 2.51
N GLY A 104 -11.13 -0.60 2.45
CA GLY A 104 -10.32 0.16 3.39
C GLY A 104 -10.22 1.64 3.01
N THR A 105 -9.78 2.43 3.97
CA THR A 105 -9.79 3.89 3.89
C THR A 105 -8.61 4.51 3.13
N VAL A 106 -7.50 3.79 2.92
CA VAL A 106 -6.32 4.35 2.26
C VAL A 106 -5.77 3.38 1.23
N ASN A 107 -5.88 3.75 -0.03
CA ASN A 107 -5.60 2.87 -1.14
C ASN A 107 -4.62 3.49 -2.13
N GLY A 108 -3.53 2.78 -2.42
CA GLY A 108 -2.53 3.24 -3.37
C GLY A 108 -2.07 2.16 -4.34
N GLY A 109 -1.87 2.54 -5.59
CA GLY A 109 -1.46 1.61 -6.63
C GLY A 109 -0.09 0.95 -6.37
N ILE A 110 0.77 1.60 -5.59
CA ILE A 110 2.09 1.07 -5.16
C ILE A 110 2.15 0.99 -3.63
N VAL A 111 1.90 2.09 -2.93
CA VAL A 111 1.95 2.17 -1.47
C VAL A 111 0.61 2.64 -0.94
N GLY A 112 0.01 1.91 0.00
CA GLY A 112 -1.21 2.36 0.66
C GLY A 112 -0.96 3.64 1.45
N ILE A 113 -0.11 3.56 2.47
CA ILE A 113 0.22 4.70 3.32
C ILE A 113 1.71 4.74 3.69
N THR A 114 2.26 5.96 3.83
CA THR A 114 3.58 6.17 4.46
C THR A 114 3.42 6.52 5.94
N ASN A 115 4.44 6.23 6.75
CA ASN A 115 4.38 6.48 8.19
C ASN A 115 4.86 7.90 8.56
N THR A 116 4.50 8.36 9.77
CA THR A 116 4.99 9.62 10.35
C THR A 116 6.47 9.55 10.72
N LYS A 117 7.16 10.69 10.68
CA LYS A 117 8.56 10.88 11.14
C LYS A 117 9.57 9.95 10.47
N SER A 118 9.31 9.52 9.24
CA SER A 118 10.21 8.68 8.49
C SER A 118 10.57 9.29 7.14
N ASN A 119 11.79 9.05 6.71
CA ASN A 119 12.25 9.39 5.38
C ASN A 119 11.94 8.20 4.46
N VAL A 120 10.93 8.33 3.61
CA VAL A 120 10.57 7.29 2.67
C VAL A 120 10.68 7.82 1.23
N LYS A 121 10.95 6.91 0.31
CA LYS A 121 11.07 7.25 -1.10
C LYS A 121 10.36 6.22 -1.95
N ILE A 122 9.55 6.71 -2.89
CA ILE A 122 8.91 5.91 -3.93
C ILE A 122 9.45 6.41 -5.26
N GLU A 123 10.23 5.59 -5.95
CA GLU A 123 10.96 6.02 -7.14
C GLU A 123 10.87 5.01 -8.27
N LYS A 124 10.68 5.50 -9.50
CA LYS A 124 10.64 4.67 -10.72
C LYS A 124 9.61 3.54 -10.64
N CYS A 125 8.49 3.78 -9.96
CA CYS A 125 7.44 2.80 -9.81
C CYS A 125 6.30 3.05 -10.78
N VAL A 126 5.64 1.97 -11.20
CA VAL A 126 4.53 2.03 -12.16
C VAL A 126 3.35 1.24 -11.64
N ASN A 127 2.20 1.90 -11.54
CA ASN A 127 0.92 1.23 -11.38
C ASN A 127 0.20 1.10 -12.73
N ILE A 128 -0.23 -0.10 -13.08
CA ILE A 128 -1.00 -0.41 -14.28
C ILE A 128 -2.40 -0.91 -13.91
N GLY A 129 -2.53 -1.55 -12.73
CA GLY A 129 -3.81 -2.05 -12.25
C GLY A 129 -4.77 -0.93 -11.83
N THR A 130 -6.05 -1.20 -11.95
CA THR A 130 -7.09 -0.33 -11.40
C THR A 130 -7.01 -0.28 -9.88
N VAL A 131 -7.16 0.91 -9.30
CA VAL A 131 -7.32 1.10 -7.86
C VAL A 131 -8.75 1.52 -7.60
N GLN A 132 -9.53 0.63 -7.01
CA GLN A 132 -10.94 0.78 -6.74
C GLN A 132 -11.20 0.74 -5.23
N GLY A 133 -11.90 1.73 -4.71
CA GLY A 133 -12.18 1.84 -3.27
C GLY A 133 -13.59 2.30 -2.96
N GLN A 134 -14.08 1.91 -1.79
CA GLN A 134 -15.41 2.28 -1.29
C GLN A 134 -15.36 3.45 -0.32
N GLU A 135 -14.21 3.68 0.31
CA GLU A 135 -14.06 4.69 1.37
C GLU A 135 -12.70 5.41 1.29
N GLY A 136 -12.67 6.60 1.89
CA GLY A 136 -11.46 7.35 2.19
C GLY A 136 -10.74 7.91 0.97
N VAL A 137 -9.46 7.60 0.83
CA VAL A 137 -8.59 8.20 -0.19
C VAL A 137 -8.00 7.17 -1.15
N ILE A 138 -7.92 7.52 -2.44
CA ILE A 138 -7.46 6.61 -3.48
C ILE A 138 -6.41 7.29 -4.37
N GLY A 139 -5.15 6.84 -4.26
CA GLY A 139 -4.03 7.34 -5.05
C GLY A 139 -3.51 6.33 -6.07
N GLY A 140 -3.13 6.80 -7.23
CA GLY A 140 -2.60 5.93 -8.28
C GLY A 140 -1.22 5.36 -7.97
N ILE A 141 -0.43 6.03 -7.13
CA ILE A 141 0.86 5.57 -6.63
C ILE A 141 0.83 5.42 -5.11
N CYS A 142 0.44 6.47 -4.38
CA CYS A 142 0.38 6.46 -2.92
C CYS A 142 -0.99 6.97 -2.47
N GLY A 143 -1.68 6.21 -1.63
CA GLY A 143 -2.98 6.61 -1.10
C GLY A 143 -2.86 7.77 -0.13
N GLY A 144 -2.05 7.61 0.91
CA GLY A 144 -1.87 8.60 1.95
C GLY A 144 -0.43 8.83 2.38
N ILE A 145 -0.10 10.08 2.66
CA ILE A 145 1.16 10.49 3.30
C ILE A 145 0.80 11.07 4.66
N LEU A 146 1.24 10.42 5.73
CA LEU A 146 1.03 10.97 7.06
C LEU A 146 1.93 12.20 7.28
N ALA A 147 1.41 13.19 7.99
CA ALA A 147 2.14 14.40 8.36
C ALA A 147 3.47 14.07 9.06
N ASP A 148 4.40 14.98 9.02
CA ASP A 148 5.76 14.83 9.54
C ASP A 148 6.59 13.72 8.83
N SER A 149 6.11 13.11 7.76
CA SER A 149 6.93 12.23 6.93
C SER A 149 7.63 13.04 5.84
N SER A 150 8.94 12.85 5.71
CA SER A 150 9.68 13.32 4.54
C SER A 150 9.54 12.28 3.42
N THR A 151 8.43 12.38 2.68
CA THR A 151 8.13 11.45 1.58
C THR A 151 8.53 12.06 0.25
N ILE A 152 9.37 11.36 -0.51
CA ILE A 152 9.75 11.73 -1.88
C ILE A 152 9.13 10.74 -2.86
N ILE A 153 8.29 11.23 -3.77
CA ILE A 153 7.76 10.46 -4.88
C ILE A 153 8.30 11.06 -6.17
N LYS A 154 9.05 10.30 -6.95
CA LYS A 154 9.62 10.78 -8.21
C LYS A 154 9.71 9.72 -9.29
N ASN A 155 9.60 10.15 -10.54
CA ASN A 155 9.69 9.28 -11.70
C ASN A 155 8.71 8.10 -11.66
N CYS A 156 7.52 8.32 -11.07
CA CYS A 156 6.47 7.31 -10.95
C CYS A 156 5.34 7.60 -11.93
N TYR A 157 4.71 6.54 -12.42
CA TYR A 157 3.62 6.64 -13.38
C TYR A 157 2.42 5.81 -12.90
N ASN A 158 1.24 6.41 -12.96
CA ASN A 158 -0.01 5.69 -12.86
C ASN A 158 -0.66 5.61 -14.24
N LEU A 159 -0.85 4.39 -14.73
CA LEU A 159 -1.51 4.07 -15.99
C LEU A 159 -2.85 3.35 -15.76
N GLY A 160 -3.14 3.00 -14.51
CA GLY A 160 -4.40 2.37 -14.12
C GLY A 160 -5.50 3.37 -13.82
N ASN A 161 -6.74 2.91 -13.89
CA ASN A 161 -7.90 3.71 -13.50
C ASN A 161 -7.96 3.85 -11.98
N ILE A 162 -8.54 4.98 -11.53
CA ILE A 162 -8.86 5.24 -10.13
C ILE A 162 -10.37 5.36 -10.04
N ILE A 163 -11.00 4.51 -9.23
CA ILE A 163 -12.46 4.39 -9.15
C ILE A 163 -12.90 4.47 -7.69
N GLY A 164 -13.78 5.43 -7.38
CA GLY A 164 -14.54 5.47 -6.14
C GLY A 164 -15.94 4.91 -6.38
N GLU A 165 -16.35 3.97 -5.55
CA GLU A 165 -17.65 3.32 -5.70
C GLU A 165 -18.78 4.01 -4.94
N THR A 166 -18.43 4.82 -3.93
CA THR A 166 -19.42 5.46 -3.05
C THR A 166 -19.08 6.92 -2.80
N SER A 167 -20.03 7.66 -2.22
CA SER A 167 -19.82 9.04 -1.75
C SER A 167 -18.88 9.14 -0.52
N ASN A 168 -18.48 8.03 0.04
CA ASN A 168 -17.55 7.98 1.19
C ASN A 168 -16.07 8.10 0.76
N VAL A 169 -15.79 8.13 -0.54
CA VAL A 169 -14.45 8.43 -1.04
C VAL A 169 -14.27 9.95 -1.02
N SER A 170 -13.29 10.42 -0.23
CA SER A 170 -13.07 11.86 -0.02
C SER A 170 -12.13 12.48 -1.04
N ASP A 171 -11.04 11.78 -1.38
CA ASP A 171 -10.00 12.33 -2.23
C ASP A 171 -9.49 11.32 -3.27
N PHE A 172 -9.24 11.82 -4.47
CA PHE A 172 -8.64 11.08 -5.57
C PHE A 172 -7.38 11.77 -6.06
N GLY A 173 -6.33 11.01 -6.30
CA GLY A 173 -5.12 11.55 -6.89
C GLY A 173 -4.49 10.60 -7.90
N GLY A 174 -4.15 11.11 -9.07
CA GLY A 174 -3.44 10.31 -10.09
C GLY A 174 -2.11 9.75 -9.59
N ILE A 175 -1.45 10.46 -8.67
CA ILE A 175 -0.21 10.02 -8.01
C ILE A 175 -0.45 9.88 -6.50
N VAL A 176 -0.88 10.91 -5.80
CA VAL A 176 -1.16 10.91 -4.36
C VAL A 176 -2.55 11.45 -4.12
N ALA A 177 -3.35 10.78 -3.30
CA ALA A 177 -4.68 11.26 -2.97
C ALA A 177 -4.69 12.25 -1.81
N GLY A 178 -4.01 11.93 -0.69
CA GLY A 178 -4.07 12.79 0.49
C GLY A 178 -2.73 12.94 1.22
N ILE A 179 -2.50 14.15 1.75
CA ILE A 179 -1.44 14.43 2.72
C ILE A 179 -2.17 14.89 3.98
N ASN A 180 -2.19 14.07 5.03
CA ASN A 180 -3.01 14.28 6.20
C ASN A 180 -2.23 14.31 7.51
N GLN A 181 -2.73 15.14 8.43
CA GLN A 181 -2.21 15.27 9.81
C GLN A 181 -2.58 14.10 10.73
N GLY A 182 -3.18 13.06 10.21
CA GLY A 182 -3.66 11.87 10.89
C GLY A 182 -5.09 11.56 10.47
N PHE A 183 -5.37 10.32 10.17
CA PHE A 183 -6.74 9.85 10.05
C PHE A 183 -7.23 9.62 11.47
N SER A 184 -8.08 10.52 11.94
CA SER A 184 -8.78 10.42 13.24
C SER A 184 -10.00 9.52 13.14
#